data_4c2438754fe63d83272221c0ffcd336b
#
_entry.id   4c2438754fe63d83272221c0ffcd336b
#
_cell.length_a   1.000
_cell.length_b   1.000
_cell.length_c   1.000
_cell.angle_alpha   90.00
_cell.angle_beta   90.00
_cell.angle_gamma   90.00
#
_symmetry.space_group_name_H-M   'P 1'
#
loop_
_entity.id
_entity.type
_entity.pdbx_description
1 polymer ?
#
loop_
_entity_poly.entity_id
_entity_poly.type
_entity_poly.pdbx_seq_one_letter_code
_entity_poly.pdbx_strand_id
1 'polypeptide(L)'
;MENTQKKSSGKISYTLQIIGLLPLLALGIAMLFFTSQWFTKTMYQEVERELYDATKSATTLLNAAYPGDYHLEGDVAYLLYKGETDITRDYSLLDQFKEDTGLDITLFYQDTRILTTLYNAQGERIVGSGAPDIVIRDVLNTGENHFYTHTLINGKAYFSYYIPLRNQDGSVVGMLFVGRPSETVSLSIQNYVYPLTWLIIGFVALVTVCIYFYTRRFVAVLLHIHSFLSDVASGNLNATLDHSATKRSDELGDIGRCALSMQRSLRIMIEQDALTELYNRRSGDKKLRQVFEEARSSGQSFAIAIGD
;
A
#
# COMPACT_ATOMS: atom_id res chain seq x y z
N MET A 1 42.73 1.48 -20.93
CA MET A 1 42.12 0.45 -20.04
C MET A 1 41.10 1.02 -19.03
N GLU A 2 41.20 2.26 -18.65
CA GLU A 2 40.31 2.90 -17.64
C GLU A 2 38.82 3.05 -18.07
N ASN A 3 38.58 3.25 -19.37
CA ASN A 3 37.22 3.42 -19.91
C ASN A 3 36.39 2.13 -19.99
N THR A 4 37.02 0.95 -19.99
CA THR A 4 36.34 -0.36 -20.04
C THR A 4 35.89 -0.82 -18.64
N GLN A 5 36.65 -0.47 -17.59
CA GLN A 5 36.31 -0.79 -16.19
C GLN A 5 35.09 0.01 -15.71
N LYS A 6 34.98 1.28 -16.09
CA LYS A 6 33.85 2.14 -15.69
C LYS A 6 32.51 1.68 -16.30
N LYS A 7 32.56 1.09 -17.50
CA LYS A 7 31.38 0.56 -18.21
C LYS A 7 30.88 -0.78 -17.69
N SER A 8 31.74 -1.61 -17.08
CA SER A 8 31.38 -2.90 -16.47
C SER A 8 30.77 -2.75 -15.07
N SER A 9 31.29 -1.78 -14.29
CA SER A 9 30.82 -1.47 -12.94
C SER A 9 29.34 -1.02 -12.91
N GLY A 10 28.92 -0.25 -13.92
CA GLY A 10 27.53 0.21 -14.03
C GLY A 10 26.55 -0.94 -14.26
N LYS A 11 26.95 -1.98 -15.01
CA LYS A 11 26.06 -3.11 -15.35
C LYS A 11 25.70 -3.96 -14.12
N ILE A 12 26.69 -4.35 -13.31
CA ILE A 12 26.45 -5.20 -12.11
C ILE A 12 25.59 -4.46 -11.09
N SER A 13 25.90 -3.19 -10.80
CA SER A 13 25.11 -2.37 -9.89
C SER A 13 23.66 -2.22 -10.38
N TYR A 14 23.45 -1.96 -11.66
CA TYR A 14 22.14 -1.82 -12.29
C TYR A 14 21.34 -3.13 -12.24
N THR A 15 21.96 -4.26 -12.57
CA THR A 15 21.31 -5.58 -12.52
C THR A 15 20.87 -5.94 -11.12
N LEU A 16 21.73 -5.75 -10.11
CA LEU A 16 21.39 -6.00 -8.71
C LEU A 16 20.26 -5.09 -8.20
N GLN A 17 20.28 -3.82 -8.61
CA GLN A 17 19.20 -2.89 -8.27
C GLN A 17 17.87 -3.32 -8.91
N ILE A 18 17.85 -3.71 -10.18
CA ILE A 18 16.62 -4.17 -10.84
C ILE A 18 16.08 -5.43 -10.15
N ILE A 19 16.93 -6.42 -9.87
CA ILE A 19 16.51 -7.66 -9.20
C ILE A 19 15.92 -7.38 -7.82
N GLY A 20 16.46 -6.41 -7.08
CA GLY A 20 15.93 -6.03 -5.77
C GLY A 20 14.68 -5.13 -5.82
N LEU A 21 14.64 -4.17 -6.75
CA LEU A 21 13.59 -3.17 -6.83
C LEU A 21 12.32 -3.66 -7.55
N LEU A 22 12.46 -4.47 -8.59
CA LEU A 22 11.34 -4.89 -9.41
C LEU A 22 10.30 -5.72 -8.61
N PRO A 23 10.69 -6.73 -7.81
CA PRO A 23 9.75 -7.44 -6.95
C PRO A 23 9.11 -6.54 -5.88
N LEU A 24 9.87 -5.61 -5.30
CA LEU A 24 9.38 -4.67 -4.30
C LEU A 24 8.31 -3.73 -4.88
N LEU A 25 8.56 -3.16 -6.06
CA LEU A 25 7.59 -2.32 -6.75
C LEU A 25 6.34 -3.11 -7.14
N ALA A 26 6.51 -4.33 -7.67
CA ALA A 26 5.38 -5.21 -8.00
C ALA A 26 4.53 -5.53 -6.76
N LEU A 27 5.15 -5.84 -5.63
CA LEU A 27 4.48 -6.09 -4.36
C LEU A 27 3.76 -4.82 -3.84
N GLY A 28 4.41 -3.65 -3.93
CA GLY A 28 3.81 -2.36 -3.55
C GLY A 28 2.56 -2.04 -4.37
N ILE A 29 2.63 -2.20 -5.69
CA ILE A 29 1.49 -1.99 -6.60
C ILE A 29 0.36 -2.99 -6.30
N ALA A 30 0.70 -4.27 -6.13
CA ALA A 30 -0.27 -5.31 -5.79
C ALA A 30 -0.96 -5.02 -4.46
N MET A 31 -0.22 -4.57 -3.45
CA MET A 31 -0.75 -4.21 -2.13
C MET A 31 -1.68 -3.00 -2.20
N LEU A 32 -1.32 -1.95 -2.95
CA LEU A 32 -2.17 -0.78 -3.17
C LEU A 32 -3.48 -1.17 -3.87
N PHE A 33 -3.38 -1.96 -4.93
CA PHE A 33 -4.55 -2.45 -5.67
C PHE A 33 -5.47 -3.29 -4.78
N PHE A 34 -4.91 -4.27 -4.07
CA PHE A 34 -5.66 -5.15 -3.18
C PHE A 34 -6.34 -4.37 -2.05
N THR A 35 -5.61 -3.46 -1.39
CA THR A 35 -6.13 -2.63 -0.31
C THR A 35 -7.29 -1.76 -0.79
N SER A 36 -7.14 -1.10 -1.95
CA SER A 36 -8.20 -0.26 -2.53
C SER A 36 -9.46 -1.07 -2.84
N GLN A 37 -9.33 -2.20 -3.51
CA GLN A 37 -10.47 -3.04 -3.90
C GLN A 37 -11.16 -3.68 -2.68
N TRP A 38 -10.38 -4.25 -1.78
CA TRP A 38 -10.91 -4.93 -0.61
C TRP A 38 -11.60 -3.96 0.35
N PHE A 39 -10.99 -2.80 0.59
CA PHE A 39 -11.55 -1.78 1.47
C PHE A 39 -12.89 -1.24 0.93
N THR A 40 -12.94 -0.90 -0.37
CA THR A 40 -14.17 -0.41 -1.01
C THR A 40 -15.29 -1.45 -0.91
N LYS A 41 -14.99 -2.72 -1.21
CA LYS A 41 -15.97 -3.80 -1.12
C LYS A 41 -16.48 -3.97 0.33
N THR A 42 -15.57 -3.97 1.30
CA THR A 42 -15.93 -4.13 2.72
C THR A 42 -16.79 -2.96 3.21
N MET A 43 -16.44 -1.72 2.82
CA MET A 43 -17.25 -0.55 3.16
C MET A 43 -18.65 -0.60 2.58
N TYR A 44 -18.81 -1.05 1.34
CA TYR A 44 -20.15 -1.19 0.74
C TYR A 44 -20.98 -2.27 1.46
N GLN A 45 -20.38 -3.39 1.82
CA GLN A 45 -21.06 -4.43 2.60
C GLN A 45 -21.48 -3.95 4.00
N GLU A 46 -20.62 -3.14 4.64
CA GLU A 46 -20.94 -2.58 5.95
C GLU A 46 -22.09 -1.56 5.86
N VAL A 47 -22.06 -0.67 4.85
CA VAL A 47 -23.15 0.27 4.60
C VAL A 47 -24.47 -0.47 4.27
N GLU A 48 -24.44 -1.49 3.45
CA GLU A 48 -25.59 -2.33 3.14
C GLU A 48 -26.19 -2.94 4.40
N ARG A 49 -25.34 -3.52 5.25
CA ARG A 49 -25.77 -4.14 6.51
C ARG A 49 -26.36 -3.12 7.49
N GLU A 50 -25.69 -1.97 7.65
CA GLU A 50 -26.17 -0.88 8.49
C GLU A 50 -27.56 -0.39 8.04
N LEU A 51 -27.72 -0.14 6.74
CA LEU A 51 -28.98 0.31 6.18
C LEU A 51 -30.09 -0.75 6.26
N TYR A 52 -29.76 -2.04 6.08
CA TYR A 52 -30.70 -3.14 6.30
C TYR A 52 -31.20 -3.19 7.74
N ASP A 53 -30.28 -3.17 8.72
CA ASP A 53 -30.62 -3.24 10.15
C ASP A 53 -31.44 -2.00 10.56
N ALA A 54 -31.08 -0.81 10.08
CA ALA A 54 -31.81 0.42 10.30
C ALA A 54 -33.22 0.37 9.71
N THR A 55 -33.36 -0.14 8.48
CA THR A 55 -34.67 -0.26 7.80
C THR A 55 -35.58 -1.24 8.53
N LYS A 56 -35.03 -2.35 9.02
CA LYS A 56 -35.77 -3.33 9.83
C LYS A 56 -36.21 -2.73 11.16
N SER A 57 -35.34 -1.99 11.82
CA SER A 57 -35.65 -1.27 13.07
C SER A 57 -36.76 -0.24 12.86
N ALA A 58 -36.66 0.58 11.80
CA ALA A 58 -37.69 1.55 11.44
C ALA A 58 -39.05 0.90 11.18
N THR A 59 -39.08 -0.25 10.50
CA THR A 59 -40.32 -1.00 10.27
C THR A 59 -40.93 -1.48 11.58
N THR A 60 -40.11 -1.97 12.49
CA THR A 60 -40.57 -2.43 13.83
C THR A 60 -41.13 -1.25 14.63
N LEU A 61 -40.48 -0.11 14.61
CA LEU A 61 -40.94 1.10 15.28
C LEU A 61 -42.29 1.61 14.68
N LEU A 62 -42.42 1.65 13.36
CA LEU A 62 -43.65 2.02 12.67
C LEU A 62 -44.81 1.10 13.03
N ASN A 63 -44.56 -0.22 13.09
CA ASN A 63 -45.59 -1.20 13.44
C ASN A 63 -45.97 -1.15 14.92
N ALA A 64 -45.03 -0.79 15.79
CA ALA A 64 -45.30 -0.64 17.23
C ALA A 64 -46.08 0.66 17.54
N ALA A 65 -45.70 1.78 16.84
CA ALA A 65 -46.35 3.08 17.02
C ALA A 65 -47.77 3.11 16.41
N TYR A 66 -47.92 2.50 15.25
CA TYR A 66 -49.16 2.54 14.47
C TYR A 66 -49.59 1.10 14.10
N PRO A 67 -50.34 0.41 14.93
CA PRO A 67 -50.81 -0.95 14.62
C PRO A 67 -51.89 -0.97 13.53
N GLY A 68 -51.91 -1.99 12.68
CA GLY A 68 -52.91 -2.19 11.63
C GLY A 68 -52.35 -2.06 10.22
N ASP A 69 -53.24 -2.14 9.23
CA ASP A 69 -52.90 -2.11 7.80
C ASP A 69 -52.85 -0.70 7.23
N TYR A 70 -52.03 -0.54 6.17
CA TYR A 70 -51.97 0.71 5.43
C TYR A 70 -53.11 0.82 4.44
N HIS A 71 -53.81 1.95 4.41
CA HIS A 71 -54.86 2.26 3.43
C HIS A 71 -54.94 3.78 3.17
N LEU A 72 -55.49 4.14 2.02
CA LEU A 72 -55.80 5.55 1.70
C LEU A 72 -57.27 5.84 1.91
N GLU A 73 -57.57 7.00 2.49
CA GLU A 73 -58.90 7.57 2.55
C GLU A 73 -58.96 8.94 1.88
N GLY A 74 -60.10 9.27 1.27
CA GLY A 74 -60.40 10.58 0.68
C GLY A 74 -60.44 10.59 -0.85
N ASP A 75 -61.39 11.37 -1.39
CA ASP A 75 -61.60 11.51 -2.86
C ASP A 75 -60.77 12.66 -3.47
N VAL A 76 -60.36 13.64 -2.69
CA VAL A 76 -59.71 14.86 -3.18
C VAL A 76 -58.31 15.07 -2.56
N ALA A 77 -58.11 14.69 -1.30
CA ALA A 77 -56.82 14.68 -0.61
C ALA A 77 -56.61 13.30 -0.04
N TYR A 78 -55.65 12.55 -0.58
CA TYR A 78 -55.32 11.24 -0.08
C TYR A 78 -54.66 11.33 1.29
N LEU A 79 -55.37 10.82 2.31
CA LEU A 79 -54.87 10.65 3.67
C LEU A 79 -54.38 9.21 3.82
N LEU A 80 -53.16 9.04 4.27
CA LEU A 80 -52.61 7.71 4.55
C LEU A 80 -52.86 7.31 5.99
N TYR A 81 -53.66 6.28 6.16
CA TYR A 81 -53.92 5.67 7.45
C TYR A 81 -53.08 4.40 7.66
N LYS A 82 -52.70 4.16 8.91
CA LYS A 82 -52.21 2.88 9.36
C LYS A 82 -53.07 2.41 10.54
N GLY A 83 -53.85 1.38 10.29
CA GLY A 83 -54.96 1.04 11.16
C GLY A 83 -55.99 2.17 11.22
N GLU A 84 -56.29 2.70 12.42
CA GLU A 84 -57.22 3.82 12.63
C GLU A 84 -56.53 5.18 12.73
N THR A 85 -55.19 5.22 12.58
CA THR A 85 -54.39 6.43 12.78
C THR A 85 -54.04 7.07 11.44
N ASP A 86 -54.43 8.37 11.27
CA ASP A 86 -53.93 9.21 10.14
C ASP A 86 -52.44 9.55 10.36
N ILE A 87 -51.58 9.03 9.50
CA ILE A 87 -50.14 9.26 9.54
C ILE A 87 -49.67 10.20 8.45
N THR A 88 -50.55 10.80 7.65
CA THR A 88 -50.22 11.59 6.43
C THR A 88 -49.22 12.71 6.69
N ARG A 89 -49.27 13.35 7.86
CA ARG A 89 -48.39 14.47 8.24
C ARG A 89 -47.70 14.25 9.57
N ASP A 90 -47.69 13.03 10.07
CA ASP A 90 -46.97 12.72 11.31
C ASP A 90 -45.53 12.35 11.00
N TYR A 91 -44.69 13.38 11.00
CA TYR A 91 -43.25 13.22 10.76
C TYR A 91 -42.47 12.91 12.04
N SER A 92 -43.10 12.92 13.22
CA SER A 92 -42.42 12.87 14.51
C SER A 92 -41.53 11.64 14.65
N LEU A 93 -42.06 10.47 14.30
CA LEU A 93 -41.33 9.19 14.37
C LEU A 93 -40.15 9.13 13.37
N LEU A 94 -40.35 9.65 12.16
CA LEU A 94 -39.31 9.67 11.12
C LEU A 94 -38.19 10.66 11.47
N ASP A 95 -38.56 11.82 12.02
CA ASP A 95 -37.59 12.83 12.44
C ASP A 95 -36.77 12.34 13.62
N GLN A 96 -37.39 11.72 14.61
CA GLN A 96 -36.69 11.09 15.72
C GLN A 96 -35.72 9.99 15.23
N PHE A 97 -36.19 9.14 14.32
CA PHE A 97 -35.33 8.11 13.72
C PHE A 97 -34.09 8.72 13.04
N LYS A 98 -34.27 9.83 12.31
CA LYS A 98 -33.17 10.55 11.69
C LYS A 98 -32.23 11.19 12.70
N GLU A 99 -32.74 11.77 13.78
CA GLU A 99 -31.92 12.34 14.86
C GLU A 99 -31.08 11.25 15.55
N ASP A 100 -31.67 10.11 15.81
CA ASP A 100 -31.02 8.99 16.51
C ASP A 100 -29.98 8.27 15.66
N THR A 101 -30.23 8.14 14.35
CA THR A 101 -29.39 7.31 13.44
C THR A 101 -28.54 8.13 12.46
N GLY A 102 -28.92 9.40 12.22
CA GLY A 102 -28.32 10.22 11.16
C GLY A 102 -28.71 9.78 9.74
N LEU A 103 -29.66 8.84 9.60
CA LEU A 103 -30.10 8.30 8.31
C LEU A 103 -31.39 8.98 7.84
N ASP A 104 -31.48 9.21 6.53
CA ASP A 104 -32.73 9.66 5.94
C ASP A 104 -33.70 8.49 5.78
N ILE A 105 -34.98 8.74 6.08
CA ILE A 105 -36.04 7.75 5.99
C ILE A 105 -37.22 8.30 5.18
N THR A 106 -37.85 7.44 4.40
CA THR A 106 -39.02 7.78 3.58
C THR A 106 -39.99 6.60 3.52
N LEU A 107 -41.26 6.89 3.73
CA LEU A 107 -42.36 5.96 3.52
C LEU A 107 -43.04 6.31 2.20
N PHE A 108 -43.12 5.32 1.32
CA PHE A 108 -43.90 5.37 0.07
C PHE A 108 -45.18 4.55 0.23
N TYR A 109 -46.29 5.10 -0.23
CA TYR A 109 -47.50 4.31 -0.50
C TYR A 109 -47.56 4.09 -2.02
N GLN A 110 -47.60 2.84 -2.42
CA GLN A 110 -47.29 2.44 -3.78
C GLN A 110 -45.94 3.06 -4.24
N ASP A 111 -45.94 3.86 -5.27
CA ASP A 111 -44.77 4.55 -5.82
C ASP A 111 -44.60 5.99 -5.31
N THR A 112 -45.56 6.50 -4.53
CA THR A 112 -45.63 7.92 -4.16
C THR A 112 -45.08 8.13 -2.73
N ARG A 113 -44.20 9.11 -2.58
CA ARG A 113 -43.60 9.50 -1.29
C ARG A 113 -44.59 10.25 -0.42
N ILE A 114 -45.01 9.67 0.70
CA ILE A 114 -45.97 10.25 1.61
C ILE A 114 -45.29 10.94 2.82
N LEU A 115 -44.40 10.21 3.49
CA LEU A 115 -43.65 10.74 4.61
C LEU A 115 -42.14 10.69 4.30
N THR A 116 -41.41 11.76 4.65
CA THR A 116 -39.99 11.79 4.37
C THR A 116 -39.24 12.79 5.28
N THR A 117 -37.99 12.44 5.60
CA THR A 117 -37.05 13.34 6.24
C THR A 117 -36.18 14.10 5.21
N LEU A 118 -36.38 13.86 3.93
CA LEU A 118 -35.64 14.51 2.84
C LEU A 118 -36.23 15.87 2.49
N TYR A 119 -35.34 16.83 2.22
CA TYR A 119 -35.70 18.21 1.89
C TYR A 119 -35.21 18.61 0.50
N ASN A 120 -35.95 19.47 -0.18
CA ASN A 120 -35.53 20.12 -1.42
C ASN A 120 -34.56 21.29 -1.12
N ALA A 121 -34.06 21.97 -2.17
CA ALA A 121 -33.16 23.12 -2.04
C ALA A 121 -33.84 24.33 -1.36
N GLN A 122 -35.17 24.37 -1.32
CA GLN A 122 -35.98 25.42 -0.70
C GLN A 122 -36.27 25.13 0.79
N GLY A 123 -35.86 23.98 1.32
CA GLY A 123 -36.10 23.59 2.71
C GLY A 123 -37.47 22.96 2.95
N GLU A 124 -38.19 22.56 1.88
CA GLU A 124 -39.48 21.87 1.97
C GLU A 124 -39.27 20.33 1.85
N ARG A 125 -40.11 19.55 2.53
CA ARG A 125 -40.06 18.10 2.40
C ARG A 125 -40.51 17.66 1.01
N ILE A 126 -39.78 16.72 0.38
CA ILE A 126 -40.07 16.27 -1.00
C ILE A 126 -41.23 15.23 -1.05
N VAL A 127 -42.35 15.60 -0.46
CA VAL A 127 -43.60 14.80 -0.45
C VAL A 127 -44.26 14.80 -1.85
N GLY A 128 -44.98 13.74 -2.21
CA GLY A 128 -45.71 13.59 -3.47
C GLY A 128 -44.85 13.25 -4.68
N SER A 129 -43.56 13.14 -4.53
CA SER A 129 -42.68 12.68 -5.63
C SER A 129 -42.68 11.16 -5.77
N GLY A 130 -42.53 10.67 -7.01
CA GLY A 130 -42.45 9.24 -7.30
C GLY A 130 -41.12 8.61 -6.87
N ALA A 131 -41.15 7.33 -6.61
CA ALA A 131 -39.95 6.51 -6.49
C ALA A 131 -39.27 6.33 -7.88
N PRO A 132 -37.95 6.12 -7.95
CA PRO A 132 -37.29 5.79 -9.22
C PRO A 132 -37.84 4.51 -9.85
N ASP A 133 -37.97 4.47 -11.19
CA ASP A 133 -38.51 3.31 -11.92
C ASP A 133 -37.84 1.99 -11.58
N ILE A 134 -36.50 2.01 -11.36
CA ILE A 134 -35.74 0.82 -10.97
C ILE A 134 -36.18 0.28 -9.62
N VAL A 135 -36.51 1.17 -8.66
CA VAL A 135 -36.97 0.79 -7.32
C VAL A 135 -38.39 0.20 -7.39
N ILE A 136 -39.27 0.81 -8.21
CA ILE A 136 -40.63 0.29 -8.44
C ILE A 136 -40.54 -1.13 -9.01
N ARG A 137 -39.71 -1.34 -10.02
CA ARG A 137 -39.55 -2.66 -10.65
C ARG A 137 -38.98 -3.69 -9.69
N ASP A 138 -37.89 -3.35 -8.95
CA ASP A 138 -37.10 -4.30 -8.19
C ASP A 138 -37.64 -4.53 -6.77
N VAL A 139 -38.41 -3.60 -6.20
CA VAL A 139 -38.93 -3.70 -4.82
C VAL A 139 -40.46 -3.76 -4.78
N LEU A 140 -41.16 -2.79 -5.37
CA LEU A 140 -42.60 -2.75 -5.27
C LEU A 140 -43.26 -3.90 -6.02
N ASN A 141 -42.82 -4.19 -7.24
CA ASN A 141 -43.40 -5.23 -8.09
C ASN A 141 -42.98 -6.66 -7.69
N THR A 142 -41.73 -6.84 -7.20
CA THR A 142 -41.24 -8.17 -6.78
C THR A 142 -41.57 -8.48 -5.32
N GLY A 143 -41.72 -7.45 -4.51
CA GLY A 143 -41.86 -7.61 -3.08
C GLY A 143 -40.55 -8.03 -2.39
N GLU A 144 -39.40 -7.82 -3.01
CA GLU A 144 -38.09 -8.15 -2.47
C GLU A 144 -37.35 -6.92 -1.95
N ASN A 145 -36.48 -7.10 -0.99
CA ASN A 145 -35.61 -6.04 -0.47
C ASN A 145 -34.50 -5.75 -1.47
N HIS A 146 -34.09 -4.49 -1.58
CA HIS A 146 -33.00 -4.14 -2.48
C HIS A 146 -32.10 -3.03 -1.93
N PHE A 147 -30.78 -3.22 -2.13
CA PHE A 147 -29.74 -2.22 -1.82
C PHE A 147 -29.23 -1.57 -3.10
N TYR A 148 -29.16 -0.23 -3.10
CA TYR A 148 -28.58 0.54 -4.22
C TYR A 148 -27.40 1.36 -3.72
N THR A 149 -26.29 1.29 -4.43
CA THR A 149 -25.09 2.06 -4.12
C THR A 149 -25.11 3.48 -4.67
N HIS A 150 -26.06 3.77 -5.60
CA HIS A 150 -26.16 5.06 -6.26
C HIS A 150 -27.60 5.36 -6.67
N THR A 151 -28.40 5.81 -5.72
CA THR A 151 -29.75 6.33 -6.01
C THR A 151 -29.72 7.85 -6.04
N LEU A 152 -30.14 8.45 -7.14
CA LEU A 152 -30.22 9.91 -7.23
C LEU A 152 -31.52 10.41 -6.59
N ILE A 153 -31.40 11.20 -5.55
CA ILE A 153 -32.53 11.85 -4.85
C ILE A 153 -32.25 13.34 -4.82
N ASN A 154 -33.07 14.11 -5.50
CA ASN A 154 -32.92 15.58 -5.59
C ASN A 154 -31.49 16.03 -5.98
N GLY A 155 -30.89 15.35 -6.97
CA GLY A 155 -29.53 15.64 -7.47
C GLY A 155 -28.39 15.14 -6.59
N LYS A 156 -28.67 14.57 -5.43
CA LYS A 156 -27.66 13.97 -4.54
C LYS A 156 -27.67 12.45 -4.67
N ALA A 157 -26.50 11.84 -4.71
CA ALA A 157 -26.37 10.39 -4.72
C ALA A 157 -26.48 9.83 -3.28
N TYR A 158 -27.23 8.75 -3.14
CA TYR A 158 -27.47 8.05 -1.87
C TYR A 158 -27.09 6.58 -1.97
N PHE A 159 -26.53 6.05 -0.90
CA PHE A 159 -26.64 4.65 -0.56
C PHE A 159 -28.02 4.44 0.04
N SER A 160 -28.79 3.50 -0.49
CA SER A 160 -30.19 3.34 -0.11
C SER A 160 -30.60 1.88 -0.01
N TYR A 161 -31.37 1.58 1.00
CA TYR A 161 -31.98 0.29 1.20
C TYR A 161 -33.49 0.46 1.16
N TYR A 162 -34.16 -0.34 0.35
CA TYR A 162 -35.60 -0.37 0.22
C TYR A 162 -36.16 -1.71 0.63
N ILE A 163 -37.25 -1.69 1.40
CA ILE A 163 -38.03 -2.87 1.75
C ILE A 163 -39.49 -2.65 1.36
N PRO A 164 -40.22 -3.68 0.91
CA PRO A 164 -41.64 -3.59 0.66
C PRO A 164 -42.39 -3.50 1.99
N LEU A 165 -43.39 -2.61 2.04
CA LEU A 165 -44.36 -2.55 3.12
C LEU A 165 -45.52 -3.49 2.79
N ARG A 166 -45.87 -4.36 3.74
CA ARG A 166 -46.92 -5.35 3.57
C ARG A 166 -48.01 -5.18 4.58
N ASN A 167 -49.23 -5.36 4.14
CA ASN A 167 -50.39 -5.54 5.00
C ASN A 167 -50.48 -6.99 5.53
N GLN A 168 -51.39 -7.22 6.44
CA GLN A 168 -51.60 -8.55 7.07
C GLN A 168 -51.99 -9.64 6.07
N ASP A 169 -52.66 -9.27 4.98
CA ASP A 169 -53.03 -10.16 3.88
C ASP A 169 -51.82 -10.53 2.97
N GLY A 170 -50.61 -9.97 3.25
CA GLY A 170 -49.41 -10.18 2.49
C GLY A 170 -49.27 -9.27 1.26
N SER A 171 -50.26 -8.45 0.93
CA SER A 171 -50.19 -7.51 -0.19
C SER A 171 -49.09 -6.45 0.03
N VAL A 172 -48.33 -6.15 -1.03
CA VAL A 172 -47.34 -5.05 -1.02
C VAL A 172 -48.06 -3.76 -1.31
N VAL A 173 -48.09 -2.86 -0.34
CA VAL A 173 -48.83 -1.59 -0.42
C VAL A 173 -47.94 -0.37 -0.59
N GLY A 174 -46.64 -0.54 -0.43
CA GLY A 174 -45.66 0.52 -0.58
C GLY A 174 -44.26 0.05 -0.26
N MET A 175 -43.39 0.99 0.04
CA MET A 175 -41.98 0.73 0.34
C MET A 175 -41.47 1.65 1.46
N LEU A 176 -40.55 1.15 2.25
CA LEU A 176 -39.78 1.95 3.19
C LEU A 176 -38.36 2.10 2.66
N PHE A 177 -37.89 3.32 2.56
CA PHE A 177 -36.52 3.70 2.21
C PHE A 177 -35.79 4.15 3.45
N VAL A 178 -34.56 3.67 3.63
CA VAL A 178 -33.56 4.25 4.51
C VAL A 178 -32.27 4.45 3.73
N GLY A 179 -31.64 5.60 3.90
CA GLY A 179 -30.46 5.92 3.15
C GLY A 179 -29.60 7.01 3.75
N ARG A 180 -28.37 7.09 3.24
CA ARG A 180 -27.41 8.17 3.56
C ARG A 180 -26.79 8.74 2.29
N PRO A 181 -26.43 10.02 2.29
CA PRO A 181 -25.71 10.61 1.17
C PRO A 181 -24.40 9.86 0.90
N SER A 182 -24.11 9.52 -0.36
CA SER A 182 -22.88 8.83 -0.73
C SER A 182 -21.62 9.66 -0.48
N GLU A 183 -21.75 10.97 -0.40
CA GLU A 183 -20.67 11.90 -0.07
C GLU A 183 -20.06 11.59 1.30
N THR A 184 -20.89 11.32 2.31
CA THR A 184 -20.41 10.98 3.67
C THR A 184 -19.59 9.68 3.69
N VAL A 185 -19.98 8.69 2.90
CA VAL A 185 -19.24 7.42 2.76
C VAL A 185 -17.96 7.63 1.97
N SER A 186 -17.99 8.43 0.91
CA SER A 186 -16.81 8.76 0.10
C SER A 186 -15.75 9.50 0.92
N LEU A 187 -16.16 10.45 1.76
CA LEU A 187 -15.26 11.16 2.67
C LEU A 187 -14.63 10.21 3.70
N SER A 188 -15.39 9.26 4.22
CA SER A 188 -14.85 8.24 5.13
C SER A 188 -13.82 7.35 4.45
N ILE A 189 -14.10 6.89 3.21
CA ILE A 189 -13.14 6.12 2.40
C ILE A 189 -11.84 6.94 2.20
N GLN A 190 -11.95 8.20 1.82
CA GLN A 190 -10.78 9.06 1.61
C GLN A 190 -9.95 9.23 2.88
N ASN A 191 -10.59 9.47 4.01
CA ASN A 191 -9.90 9.68 5.28
C ASN A 191 -9.11 8.46 5.78
N TYR A 192 -9.51 7.25 5.42
CA TYR A 192 -8.82 6.01 5.82
C TYR A 192 -7.87 5.48 4.75
N VAL A 193 -8.26 5.53 3.47
CA VAL A 193 -7.47 4.95 2.37
C VAL A 193 -6.24 5.80 2.05
N TYR A 194 -6.37 7.14 2.03
CA TYR A 194 -5.24 8.01 1.68
C TYR A 194 -4.06 7.92 2.66
N PRO A 195 -4.24 7.99 3.99
CA PRO A 195 -3.12 7.82 4.91
C PRO A 195 -2.42 6.47 4.75
N LEU A 196 -3.18 5.40 4.56
CA LEU A 196 -2.62 4.07 4.34
C LEU A 196 -1.84 3.99 3.01
N THR A 197 -2.36 4.60 1.95
CA THR A 197 -1.68 4.70 0.65
C THR A 197 -0.33 5.43 0.79
N TRP A 198 -0.31 6.59 1.45
CA TRP A 198 0.92 7.33 1.70
C TRP A 198 1.92 6.58 2.56
N LEU A 199 1.45 5.81 3.55
CA LEU A 199 2.30 4.95 4.37
C LEU A 199 2.98 3.86 3.53
N ILE A 200 2.23 3.19 2.64
CA ILE A 200 2.78 2.17 1.72
C ILE A 200 3.80 2.80 0.78
N ILE A 201 3.50 3.95 0.17
CA ILE A 201 4.42 4.66 -0.73
C ILE A 201 5.69 5.06 0.02
N GLY A 202 5.56 5.62 1.22
CA GLY A 202 6.69 6.01 2.06
C GLY A 202 7.56 4.82 2.45
N PHE A 203 6.98 3.69 2.79
CA PHE A 203 7.70 2.46 3.10
C PHE A 203 8.47 1.91 1.89
N VAL A 204 7.82 1.85 0.71
CA VAL A 204 8.47 1.41 -0.54
C VAL A 204 9.62 2.35 -0.89
N ALA A 205 9.44 3.66 -0.76
CA ALA A 205 10.48 4.65 -1.02
C ALA A 205 11.68 4.47 -0.05
N LEU A 206 11.41 4.28 1.24
CA LEU A 206 12.45 4.03 2.25
C LEU A 206 13.29 2.79 1.92
N VAL A 207 12.62 1.67 1.63
CA VAL A 207 13.30 0.41 1.29
C VAL A 207 14.10 0.56 -0.01
N THR A 208 13.56 1.29 -1.00
CA THR A 208 14.26 1.61 -2.25
C THR A 208 15.57 2.35 -1.98
N VAL A 209 15.53 3.37 -1.14
CA VAL A 209 16.72 4.14 -0.73
C VAL A 209 17.74 3.24 -0.02
N CYS A 210 17.29 2.40 0.90
CA CYS A 210 18.15 1.44 1.61
C CYS A 210 18.84 0.46 0.64
N ILE A 211 18.09 -0.14 -0.28
CA ILE A 211 18.61 -1.05 -1.32
C ILE A 211 19.65 -0.32 -2.19
N TYR A 212 19.36 0.92 -2.59
CA TYR A 212 20.28 1.72 -3.41
C TYR A 212 21.63 1.92 -2.71
N PHE A 213 21.63 2.39 -1.47
CA PHE A 213 22.87 2.63 -0.72
C PHE A 213 23.62 1.33 -0.40
N TYR A 214 22.90 0.28 -0.01
CA TYR A 214 23.49 -1.03 0.25
C TYR A 214 24.17 -1.62 -0.99
N THR A 215 23.46 -1.65 -2.12
CA THR A 215 23.98 -2.17 -3.39
C THR A 215 25.21 -1.39 -3.87
N ARG A 216 25.16 -0.06 -3.76
CA ARG A 216 26.29 0.78 -4.15
C ARG A 216 27.53 0.52 -3.32
N ARG A 217 27.37 0.37 -2.01
CA ARG A 217 28.46 0.05 -1.08
C ARG A 217 29.00 -1.38 -1.31
N PHE A 218 28.12 -2.33 -1.55
CA PHE A 218 28.49 -3.71 -1.85
C PHE A 218 29.32 -3.84 -3.13
N VAL A 219 28.86 -3.22 -4.22
CA VAL A 219 29.55 -3.22 -5.51
C VAL A 219 30.91 -2.50 -5.43
N ALA A 220 30.99 -1.40 -4.68
CA ALA A 220 32.26 -0.69 -4.49
C ALA A 220 33.34 -1.59 -3.86
N VAL A 221 32.99 -2.38 -2.83
CA VAL A 221 33.93 -3.31 -2.19
C VAL A 221 34.35 -4.43 -3.15
N LEU A 222 33.42 -5.00 -3.91
CA LEU A 222 33.71 -6.00 -4.94
C LEU A 222 34.72 -5.47 -5.99
N LEU A 223 34.54 -4.24 -6.43
CA LEU A 223 35.44 -3.63 -7.40
C LEU A 223 36.83 -3.38 -6.84
N HIS A 224 36.95 -3.00 -5.55
CA HIS A 224 38.26 -2.87 -4.91
C HIS A 224 38.97 -4.21 -4.82
N ILE A 225 38.27 -5.27 -4.45
CA ILE A 225 38.85 -6.64 -4.44
C ILE A 225 39.27 -7.07 -5.85
N HIS A 226 38.41 -6.82 -6.85
CA HIS A 226 38.72 -7.15 -8.24
C HIS A 226 39.94 -6.40 -8.75
N SER A 227 40.05 -5.07 -8.50
CA SER A 227 41.20 -4.26 -8.89
C SER A 227 42.48 -4.78 -8.24
N PHE A 228 42.42 -5.07 -6.93
CA PHE A 228 43.54 -5.64 -6.19
C PHE A 228 44.03 -6.98 -6.80
N LEU A 229 43.10 -7.90 -7.10
CA LEU A 229 43.42 -9.16 -7.73
C LEU A 229 44.00 -9.00 -9.14
N SER A 230 43.51 -8.02 -9.91
CA SER A 230 44.03 -7.68 -11.23
C SER A 230 45.46 -7.15 -11.15
N ASP A 231 45.75 -6.29 -10.15
CA ASP A 231 47.09 -5.78 -9.91
C ASP A 231 48.07 -6.89 -9.52
N VAL A 232 47.66 -7.77 -8.62
CA VAL A 232 48.47 -8.95 -8.25
C VAL A 232 48.72 -9.87 -9.45
N ALA A 233 47.70 -10.13 -10.28
CA ALA A 233 47.82 -10.95 -11.49
C ALA A 233 48.72 -10.32 -12.55
N SER A 234 48.84 -9.00 -12.60
CA SER A 234 49.79 -8.29 -13.48
C SER A 234 51.21 -8.26 -12.97
N GLY A 235 51.47 -8.89 -11.82
CA GLY A 235 52.81 -8.98 -11.19
C GLY A 235 53.10 -7.90 -10.15
N ASN A 236 52.16 -6.98 -9.87
CA ASN A 236 52.31 -5.99 -8.80
C ASN A 236 52.04 -6.63 -7.44
N LEU A 237 53.01 -7.32 -6.85
CA LEU A 237 52.91 -7.94 -5.56
C LEU A 237 52.96 -6.94 -4.36
N ASN A 238 53.13 -5.64 -4.64
CA ASN A 238 53.10 -4.58 -3.66
C ASN A 238 51.73 -3.86 -3.63
N ALA A 239 50.74 -4.31 -4.41
CA ALA A 239 49.41 -3.78 -4.37
C ALA A 239 48.82 -3.84 -2.96
N THR A 240 48.10 -2.82 -2.55
CA THR A 240 47.44 -2.76 -1.23
C THR A 240 45.92 -2.90 -1.41
N LEU A 241 45.33 -3.76 -0.61
CA LEU A 241 43.88 -3.90 -0.54
C LEU A 241 43.33 -2.91 0.51
N ASP A 242 42.27 -2.19 0.14
CA ASP A 242 41.62 -1.23 1.02
C ASP A 242 41.12 -1.92 2.31
N HIS A 243 41.29 -1.23 3.44
CA HIS A 243 40.82 -1.68 4.73
C HIS A 243 39.30 -1.91 4.80
N SER A 244 38.54 -1.24 3.96
CA SER A 244 37.09 -1.43 3.85
C SER A 244 36.69 -2.84 3.45
N ALA A 245 37.56 -3.56 2.69
CA ALA A 245 37.33 -4.94 2.29
C ALA A 245 37.73 -5.94 3.39
N THR A 246 38.77 -5.66 4.21
CA THR A 246 39.29 -6.63 5.16
C THR A 246 38.71 -6.56 6.56
N LYS A 247 38.17 -5.39 6.98
CA LYS A 247 37.53 -5.19 8.30
C LYS A 247 36.11 -5.74 8.40
N ARG A 248 35.55 -6.19 7.28
CA ARG A 248 34.20 -6.77 7.26
C ARG A 248 34.21 -8.17 7.89
N SER A 249 33.11 -8.47 8.59
CA SER A 249 32.85 -9.80 9.19
C SER A 249 31.96 -10.69 8.35
N ASP A 250 31.68 -10.31 7.11
CA ASP A 250 30.87 -11.04 6.13
C ASP A 250 31.75 -11.74 5.08
N GLU A 251 31.11 -12.44 4.13
CA GLU A 251 31.75 -13.19 3.06
C GLU A 251 32.68 -12.34 2.18
N LEU A 252 32.36 -11.04 2.01
CA LEU A 252 33.25 -10.13 1.29
C LEU A 252 34.54 -9.86 2.05
N GLY A 253 34.47 -9.77 3.37
CA GLY A 253 35.64 -9.67 4.23
C GLY A 253 36.51 -10.92 4.15
N ASP A 254 35.88 -12.11 4.11
CA ASP A 254 36.61 -13.38 3.94
C ASP A 254 37.31 -13.45 2.60
N ILE A 255 36.65 -13.06 1.51
CA ILE A 255 37.25 -12.98 0.17
C ILE A 255 38.46 -12.03 0.18
N GLY A 256 38.31 -10.85 0.83
CA GLY A 256 39.40 -9.87 0.94
C GLY A 256 40.62 -10.43 1.71
N ARG A 257 40.40 -11.11 2.83
CA ARG A 257 41.45 -11.77 3.63
C ARG A 257 42.12 -12.89 2.86
N CYS A 258 41.33 -13.71 2.15
CA CYS A 258 41.84 -14.79 1.30
C CYS A 258 42.71 -14.24 0.15
N ALA A 259 42.28 -13.15 -0.49
CA ALA A 259 43.06 -12.49 -1.53
C ALA A 259 44.41 -11.97 -1.03
N LEU A 260 44.44 -11.37 0.18
CA LEU A 260 45.71 -10.98 0.81
C LEU A 260 46.62 -12.15 1.14
N SER A 261 46.07 -13.24 1.66
CA SER A 261 46.82 -14.47 1.94
C SER A 261 47.44 -15.03 0.66
N MET A 262 46.67 -15.08 -0.43
CA MET A 262 47.17 -15.53 -1.75
C MET A 262 48.31 -14.61 -2.24
N GLN A 263 48.19 -13.29 -2.15
CA GLN A 263 49.26 -12.34 -2.51
C GLN A 263 50.55 -12.65 -1.71
N ARG A 264 50.44 -12.87 -0.38
CA ARG A 264 51.58 -13.17 0.47
C ARG A 264 52.27 -14.49 0.05
N SER A 265 51.49 -15.54 -0.19
CA SER A 265 52.00 -16.81 -0.64
C SER A 265 52.75 -16.72 -1.99
N LEU A 266 52.15 -15.97 -2.96
CA LEU A 266 52.78 -15.69 -4.25
C LEU A 266 54.10 -14.92 -4.07
N ARG A 267 54.12 -13.91 -3.18
CA ARG A 267 55.34 -13.15 -2.89
C ARG A 267 56.44 -14.05 -2.34
N ILE A 268 56.14 -14.93 -1.36
CA ILE A 268 57.09 -15.86 -0.79
C ILE A 268 57.65 -16.79 -1.90
N MET A 269 56.79 -17.37 -2.74
CA MET A 269 57.24 -18.25 -3.83
C MET A 269 58.15 -17.55 -4.85
N ILE A 270 57.93 -16.24 -5.11
CA ILE A 270 58.72 -15.50 -6.12
C ILE A 270 59.98 -14.89 -5.49
N GLU A 271 59.99 -14.49 -4.24
CA GLU A 271 61.07 -13.78 -3.59
C GLU A 271 62.01 -14.64 -2.78
N GLN A 272 61.59 -15.83 -2.33
CA GLN A 272 62.39 -16.73 -1.48
C GLN A 272 62.82 -17.99 -2.20
N ASP A 273 63.91 -18.59 -1.73
CA ASP A 273 64.39 -19.91 -2.11
C ASP A 273 63.68 -20.98 -1.28
N ALA A 274 63.17 -22.01 -1.91
CA ALA A 274 62.33 -23.05 -1.29
C ALA A 274 63.04 -23.92 -0.24
N LEU A 275 64.38 -23.99 -0.25
CA LEU A 275 65.18 -24.83 0.65
C LEU A 275 65.67 -24.04 1.86
N THR A 276 66.07 -22.80 1.61
CA THR A 276 66.72 -21.98 2.67
C THR A 276 65.80 -20.92 3.29
N GLU A 277 64.61 -20.67 2.69
CA GLU A 277 63.65 -19.63 3.07
C GLU A 277 64.22 -18.20 3.01
N LEU A 278 65.45 -18.03 2.51
CA LEU A 278 66.10 -16.73 2.31
C LEU A 278 65.67 -16.14 0.96
N TYR A 279 65.92 -14.83 0.77
CA TYR A 279 65.73 -14.24 -0.56
C TYR A 279 66.55 -15.01 -1.62
N ASN A 280 65.85 -15.40 -2.70
CA ASN A 280 66.57 -15.96 -3.84
C ASN A 280 67.48 -14.92 -4.47
N ARG A 281 68.49 -15.35 -5.27
CA ARG A 281 69.50 -14.48 -5.82
C ARG A 281 68.94 -13.20 -6.46
N ARG A 282 67.85 -13.34 -7.25
CA ARG A 282 67.24 -12.20 -7.94
C ARG A 282 66.67 -11.18 -6.99
N SER A 283 65.97 -11.64 -5.95
CA SER A 283 65.33 -10.79 -4.94
C SER A 283 66.34 -10.17 -3.98
N GLY A 284 67.39 -10.96 -3.62
CA GLY A 284 68.53 -10.46 -2.84
C GLY A 284 69.25 -9.33 -3.53
N ASP A 285 69.61 -9.49 -4.81
CA ASP A 285 70.27 -8.43 -5.58
C ASP A 285 69.45 -7.17 -5.68
N LYS A 286 68.10 -7.32 -5.88
CA LYS A 286 67.21 -6.18 -5.94
C LYS A 286 67.12 -5.45 -4.61
N LYS A 287 67.05 -6.20 -3.48
CA LYS A 287 66.99 -5.64 -2.12
C LYS A 287 68.27 -4.93 -1.75
N LEU A 288 69.41 -5.52 -2.11
CA LEU A 288 70.71 -4.92 -1.92
C LEU A 288 70.85 -3.58 -2.67
N ARG A 289 70.44 -3.49 -3.93
CA ARG A 289 70.42 -2.23 -4.70
C ARG A 289 69.52 -1.20 -4.01
N GLN A 290 68.36 -1.59 -3.56
CA GLN A 290 67.41 -0.67 -2.85
C GLN A 290 68.08 -0.08 -1.60
N VAL A 291 68.65 -0.90 -0.71
CA VAL A 291 69.34 -0.47 0.49
C VAL A 291 70.52 0.43 0.17
N PHE A 292 71.28 0.15 -0.90
CA PHE A 292 72.37 0.97 -1.37
C PHE A 292 71.90 2.37 -1.80
N GLU A 293 70.84 2.48 -2.57
CA GLU A 293 70.31 3.81 -2.97
C GLU A 293 69.70 4.57 -1.78
N GLU A 294 69.02 3.89 -0.87
CA GLU A 294 68.55 4.51 0.38
C GLU A 294 69.67 5.06 1.24
N ALA A 295 70.76 4.28 1.44
CA ALA A 295 71.93 4.70 2.17
C ALA A 295 72.62 5.87 1.51
N ARG A 296 72.76 5.84 0.19
CA ARG A 296 73.35 6.91 -0.62
C ARG A 296 72.56 8.23 -0.53
N SER A 297 71.23 8.13 -0.52
CA SER A 297 70.37 9.32 -0.44
C SER A 297 70.28 9.90 0.96
N SER A 298 70.37 9.10 1.99
CA SER A 298 70.31 9.49 3.43
C SER A 298 71.67 9.82 4.02
N GLY A 299 72.80 9.56 3.29
CA GLY A 299 74.16 9.73 3.80
C GLY A 299 74.55 8.71 4.91
N GLN A 300 73.81 7.64 5.06
CA GLN A 300 74.08 6.57 6.04
C GLN A 300 74.98 5.50 5.43
N SER A 301 75.93 5.01 6.27
CA SER A 301 76.76 3.88 5.89
C SER A 301 76.06 2.56 6.13
N PHE A 302 76.30 1.52 5.27
CA PHE A 302 75.86 0.18 5.49
C PHE A 302 77.02 -0.79 5.23
N ALA A 303 76.94 -1.97 5.81
CA ALA A 303 77.93 -3.03 5.61
C ALA A 303 77.31 -4.27 4.94
N ILE A 304 78.08 -4.97 4.09
CA ILE A 304 77.67 -6.24 3.51
C ILE A 304 78.61 -7.30 4.10
N ALA A 305 78.07 -8.39 4.60
CA ALA A 305 78.82 -9.59 4.98
C ALA A 305 78.49 -10.71 3.98
N ILE A 306 79.50 -11.38 3.46
CA ILE A 306 79.36 -12.54 2.61
C ILE A 306 79.95 -13.72 3.42
N GLY A 307 79.12 -14.75 3.67
CA GLY A 307 79.52 -16.01 4.32
C GLY A 307 79.59 -17.12 3.27
N ASP A 308 80.57 -17.94 3.41
CA ASP A 308 80.78 -19.15 2.55
C ASP A 308 80.33 -20.38 3.34
#